data_0404a1d10e9fe7e1ecaf285d009871e5
#
_entry.id   0404a1d10e9fe7e1ecaf285d009871e5
#
_cell.length_a   1.000
_cell.length_b   1.000
_cell.length_c   1.000
_cell.angle_alpha   90.00
_cell.angle_beta   90.00
_cell.angle_gamma   90.00
#
_symmetry.space_group_name_H-M   'P 1'
#
loop_
_entity.id
_entity.type
_entity.pdbx_description
1 polymer ?
#
loop_
_entity_poly.entity_id
_entity_poly.type
_entity_poly.pdbx_seq_one_letter_code
_entity_poly.pdbx_strand_id
1 'polypeptide(L)'
;MTKFVFVTGGVVSSLGKGIAAASLGAILESRGIKVTHIKLDPYINVDPGTMSPFQHGEVFVTEDGAETDLDLGHYERFTSAKMSKRNNFTTGQVYDTVIKKERRGEYLGKTVQVIPHITDEIKSKIKAGAEGAEVAIVEVGGTVGDIESLPFLEAIRQMGIEEGRNNVCYMHLTLLPYIPTAGELKTKPTQHSVKELREIGIQPDILLCRADRPIPVEERRKIALFCNVMPEAVIEALDADSIYKIPAMLHEQMIDEIVCHKLGILAKAADLSVWNRLIIALEHPEHEVRIAFVGKYVDLTESYKSLIEAIKHAGIHTRSQVNIVYLDSENIEKDGCGVLKGIDAILVPGGFGRRGTEGKIAAIRYARENKVPYLGICLGMQLAVVEFARDVAGMAGAHSTEFVRDTPYPVIGLITEWLDASGKVEKRGEDSDLGGTMRLGAQVCKLAEGSLAREIYGAAEITERHRHRYEVNNTLLAQLEEKGLKVSGRAPGTDLCEMVELPTDVHPWFVGCQFHPEFTSNPRQGHPLFTSFVKAALTKQQVKGK
;
A
#
# COMPACT_ATOMS: atom_id res chain seq x y z
N MET A 1 -25.74 -10.79 11.03
CA MET A 1 -26.01 -9.64 10.15
C MET A 1 -24.83 -8.70 10.28
N THR A 2 -24.18 -8.33 9.20
CA THR A 2 -23.04 -7.40 9.21
C THR A 2 -23.49 -6.00 9.62
N LYS A 3 -22.73 -5.34 10.46
CA LYS A 3 -22.91 -3.94 10.87
C LYS A 3 -21.98 -3.04 10.05
N PHE A 4 -22.37 -1.79 9.85
CA PHE A 4 -21.62 -0.87 8.99
C PHE A 4 -21.17 0.37 9.76
N VAL A 5 -19.89 0.73 9.60
CA VAL A 5 -19.35 2.03 10.02
C VAL A 5 -18.98 2.79 8.75
N PHE A 6 -19.73 3.84 8.43
CA PHE A 6 -19.43 4.71 7.28
C PHE A 6 -18.52 5.85 7.72
N VAL A 7 -17.35 5.94 7.08
CA VAL A 7 -16.34 6.95 7.34
C VAL A 7 -16.37 7.97 6.21
N THR A 8 -16.75 9.19 6.54
CA THR A 8 -16.78 10.33 5.60
C THR A 8 -15.80 11.41 6.05
N GLY A 9 -15.43 12.33 5.17
CA GLY A 9 -14.57 13.45 5.52
C GLY A 9 -15.03 14.73 4.87
N GLY A 10 -14.73 15.84 5.52
CA GLY A 10 -15.06 17.16 5.04
C GLY A 10 -13.92 18.16 5.25
N VAL A 11 -14.13 19.39 4.80
CA VAL A 11 -13.21 20.52 4.86
C VAL A 11 -12.08 20.46 3.83
N VAL A 12 -11.21 19.42 3.89
CA VAL A 12 -10.08 19.23 2.96
C VAL A 12 -9.82 17.75 2.71
N SER A 13 -9.11 17.43 1.63
CA SER A 13 -8.57 16.10 1.36
C SER A 13 -7.42 15.75 2.32
N SER A 14 -6.98 14.50 2.30
CA SER A 14 -5.82 14.03 3.10
C SER A 14 -5.94 14.23 4.63
N LEU A 15 -7.17 14.24 5.15
CA LEU A 15 -7.41 14.31 6.60
C LEU A 15 -7.00 13.04 7.36
N GLY A 16 -6.71 11.95 6.66
CA GLY A 16 -6.35 10.67 7.27
C GLY A 16 -7.53 9.74 7.51
N LYS A 17 -8.57 9.79 6.65
CA LYS A 17 -9.71 8.85 6.71
C LYS A 17 -9.27 7.39 6.70
N GLY A 18 -8.34 7.01 5.79
CA GLY A 18 -7.81 5.65 5.68
C GLY A 18 -7.15 5.18 6.97
N ILE A 19 -6.31 6.01 7.58
CA ILE A 19 -5.66 5.71 8.85
C ILE A 19 -6.68 5.61 10.00
N ALA A 20 -7.67 6.50 10.05
CA ALA A 20 -8.71 6.45 11.07
C ALA A 20 -9.56 5.18 10.94
N ALA A 21 -9.95 4.81 9.71
CA ALA A 21 -10.68 3.59 9.42
C ALA A 21 -9.87 2.34 9.79
N ALA A 22 -8.58 2.30 9.38
CA ALA A 22 -7.67 1.21 9.72
C ALA A 22 -7.45 1.08 11.23
N SER A 23 -7.28 2.21 11.94
CA SER A 23 -7.09 2.24 13.40
C SER A 23 -8.32 1.76 14.15
N LEU A 24 -9.51 2.20 13.74
CA LEU A 24 -10.76 1.68 14.31
C LEU A 24 -10.88 0.16 14.08
N GLY A 25 -10.55 -0.30 12.86
CA GLY A 25 -10.52 -1.73 12.54
C GLY A 25 -9.60 -2.52 13.47
N ALA A 26 -8.38 -2.01 13.71
CA ALA A 26 -7.41 -2.63 14.61
C ALA A 26 -7.94 -2.72 16.06
N ILE A 27 -8.59 -1.66 16.55
CA ILE A 27 -9.16 -1.66 17.90
C ILE A 27 -10.32 -2.66 17.99
N LEU A 28 -11.24 -2.66 17.03
CA LEU A 28 -12.36 -3.60 17.00
C LEU A 28 -11.89 -5.05 16.88
N GLU A 29 -10.87 -5.32 16.04
CA GLU A 29 -10.26 -6.64 15.94
C GLU A 29 -9.64 -7.09 17.26
N SER A 30 -8.98 -6.19 18.01
CA SER A 30 -8.43 -6.49 19.34
C SER A 30 -9.49 -6.87 20.38
N ARG A 31 -10.75 -6.49 20.15
CA ARG A 31 -11.93 -6.87 20.93
C ARG A 31 -12.54 -8.21 20.49
N GLY A 32 -11.94 -8.88 19.50
CA GLY A 32 -12.41 -10.13 18.94
C GLY A 32 -13.50 -10.01 17.88
N ILE A 33 -13.74 -8.80 17.36
CA ILE A 33 -14.75 -8.56 16.31
C ILE A 33 -14.10 -8.80 14.94
N LYS A 34 -14.75 -9.58 14.09
CA LYS A 34 -14.28 -9.80 12.72
C LYS A 34 -14.62 -8.61 11.84
N VAL A 35 -13.58 -7.87 11.43
CA VAL A 35 -13.72 -6.65 10.64
C VAL A 35 -13.34 -6.86 9.18
N THR A 36 -13.88 -6.02 8.29
CA THR A 36 -13.38 -5.79 6.94
C THR A 36 -13.44 -4.31 6.60
N HIS A 37 -12.72 -3.90 5.56
CA HIS A 37 -12.72 -2.52 5.09
C HIS A 37 -13.16 -2.46 3.64
N ILE A 38 -13.80 -1.36 3.25
CA ILE A 38 -14.22 -1.11 1.87
C ILE A 38 -13.91 0.34 1.55
N LYS A 39 -13.26 0.59 0.42
CA LYS A 39 -12.92 1.91 -0.09
C LYS A 39 -13.79 2.26 -1.28
N LEU A 40 -14.44 3.42 -1.22
CA LEU A 40 -15.26 3.99 -2.29
C LEU A 40 -14.53 5.20 -2.86
N ASP A 41 -14.10 5.12 -4.12
CA ASP A 41 -13.37 6.20 -4.78
C ASP A 41 -14.23 6.97 -5.78
N PRO A 42 -14.40 8.29 -5.61
CA PRO A 42 -15.38 9.06 -6.39
C PRO A 42 -14.91 9.41 -7.82
N TYR A 43 -13.69 9.02 -8.22
CA TYR A 43 -13.21 9.30 -9.57
C TYR A 43 -13.80 8.34 -10.63
N ILE A 44 -13.74 8.78 -11.90
CA ILE A 44 -14.33 8.08 -13.06
C ILE A 44 -13.42 7.00 -13.65
N ASN A 45 -12.14 6.95 -13.25
CA ASN A 45 -11.24 5.90 -13.72
C ASN A 45 -11.79 4.52 -13.35
N VAL A 46 -11.87 3.63 -14.34
CA VAL A 46 -12.32 2.24 -14.12
C VAL A 46 -11.24 1.43 -13.42
N ASP A 47 -9.98 1.70 -13.77
CA ASP A 47 -8.81 1.02 -13.22
C ASP A 47 -7.85 2.03 -12.56
N PRO A 48 -7.61 1.94 -11.23
CA PRO A 48 -6.63 2.78 -10.55
C PRO A 48 -5.18 2.55 -11.02
N GLY A 49 -4.87 1.38 -11.56
CA GLY A 49 -3.53 1.02 -12.04
C GLY A 49 -2.98 1.91 -13.16
N THR A 50 -3.87 2.61 -13.89
CA THR A 50 -3.51 3.55 -14.96
C THR A 50 -3.27 4.98 -14.48
N MET A 51 -3.53 5.26 -13.20
CA MET A 51 -3.43 6.60 -12.63
C MET A 51 -1.99 6.98 -12.31
N SER A 52 -1.69 8.28 -12.38
CA SER A 52 -0.35 8.77 -12.08
C SER A 52 -0.05 8.69 -10.57
N PRO A 53 1.07 8.07 -10.16
CA PRO A 53 1.48 8.04 -8.76
C PRO A 53 1.70 9.43 -8.14
N PHE A 54 1.92 10.45 -8.97
CA PHE A 54 2.03 11.85 -8.54
C PHE A 54 0.74 12.43 -7.98
N GLN A 55 -0.41 11.93 -8.45
CA GLN A 55 -1.72 12.45 -8.06
C GLN A 55 -2.41 11.57 -7.01
N HIS A 56 -2.17 10.26 -7.05
CA HIS A 56 -2.92 9.28 -6.27
C HIS A 56 -2.05 8.45 -5.31
N GLY A 57 -0.72 8.66 -5.33
CA GLY A 57 0.20 7.85 -4.55
C GLY A 57 0.44 6.46 -5.15
N GLU A 58 0.82 5.52 -4.29
CA GLU A 58 1.11 4.14 -4.66
C GLU A 58 -0.13 3.39 -5.13
N VAL A 59 0.02 2.57 -6.15
CA VAL A 59 -0.98 1.54 -6.50
C VAL A 59 -0.71 0.30 -5.66
N PHE A 60 -1.63 -0.02 -4.76
CA PHE A 60 -1.57 -1.22 -3.93
C PHE A 60 -2.18 -2.41 -4.67
N VAL A 61 -1.54 -3.58 -4.59
CA VAL A 61 -2.02 -4.80 -5.26
C VAL A 61 -2.49 -5.81 -4.23
N THR A 62 -3.74 -6.28 -4.38
CA THR A 62 -4.34 -7.31 -3.53
C THR A 62 -3.89 -8.72 -3.89
N GLU A 63 -4.22 -9.72 -3.05
CA GLU A 63 -3.88 -11.13 -3.34
C GLU A 63 -4.52 -11.63 -4.64
N ASP A 64 -5.75 -11.22 -4.94
CA ASP A 64 -6.49 -11.58 -6.17
C ASP A 64 -6.14 -10.71 -7.39
N GLY A 65 -5.08 -9.89 -7.29
CA GLY A 65 -4.51 -9.12 -8.39
C GLY A 65 -5.26 -7.84 -8.75
N ALA A 66 -6.11 -7.31 -7.85
CA ALA A 66 -6.67 -5.99 -8.07
C ALA A 66 -5.63 -4.91 -7.82
N GLU A 67 -5.53 -3.94 -8.73
CA GLU A 67 -4.83 -2.69 -8.54
C GLU A 67 -5.78 -1.72 -7.85
N THR A 68 -5.38 -1.18 -6.70
CA THR A 68 -6.28 -0.44 -5.80
C THR A 68 -5.62 0.81 -5.24
N ASP A 69 -6.41 1.63 -4.56
CA ASP A 69 -5.93 2.77 -3.79
C ASP A 69 -4.98 2.33 -2.65
N LEU A 70 -4.04 3.21 -2.30
CA LEU A 70 -3.03 2.97 -1.24
C LEU A 70 -3.63 2.71 0.15
N ASP A 71 -4.86 3.16 0.40
CA ASP A 71 -5.54 2.96 1.68
C ASP A 71 -5.78 1.48 2.00
N LEU A 72 -5.93 0.61 0.97
CA LEU A 72 -6.04 -0.83 1.19
C LEU A 72 -4.78 -1.41 1.85
N GLY A 73 -3.63 -0.84 1.55
CA GLY A 73 -2.37 -1.15 2.24
C GLY A 73 -2.42 -0.78 3.73
N HIS A 74 -3.03 0.35 4.08
CA HIS A 74 -3.24 0.71 5.49
C HIS A 74 -4.16 -0.31 6.18
N TYR A 75 -5.25 -0.73 5.53
CA TYR A 75 -6.18 -1.69 6.12
C TYR A 75 -5.48 -3.03 6.43
N GLU A 76 -4.70 -3.58 5.50
CA GLU A 76 -3.96 -4.83 5.72
C GLU A 76 -2.82 -4.71 6.73
N ARG A 77 -2.19 -3.55 6.85
CA ARG A 77 -1.16 -3.30 7.87
C ARG A 77 -1.74 -3.24 9.29
N PHE A 78 -2.96 -2.71 9.43
CA PHE A 78 -3.57 -2.51 10.75
C PHE A 78 -4.42 -3.69 11.21
N THR A 79 -5.02 -4.45 10.30
CA THR A 79 -5.90 -5.58 10.62
C THR A 79 -5.38 -6.89 10.03
N SER A 80 -5.98 -8.00 10.42
CA SER A 80 -5.72 -9.31 9.82
C SER A 80 -6.59 -9.57 8.58
N ALA A 81 -7.50 -8.65 8.27
CA ALA A 81 -8.39 -8.77 7.12
C ALA A 81 -7.57 -8.69 5.81
N LYS A 82 -7.81 -9.63 4.91
CA LYS A 82 -7.22 -9.62 3.57
C LYS A 82 -8.12 -8.89 2.61
N MET A 83 -7.54 -7.92 1.89
CA MET A 83 -8.28 -7.14 0.91
C MET A 83 -8.30 -7.85 -0.44
N SER A 84 -9.35 -7.62 -1.19
CA SER A 84 -9.62 -8.17 -2.52
C SER A 84 -10.23 -7.09 -3.42
N LYS A 85 -10.45 -7.40 -4.69
CA LYS A 85 -11.17 -6.53 -5.63
C LYS A 85 -12.60 -6.16 -5.18
N ARG A 86 -13.17 -6.86 -4.19
CA ARG A 86 -14.46 -6.49 -3.59
C ARG A 86 -14.36 -5.36 -2.58
N ASN A 87 -13.16 -5.04 -2.13
CA ASN A 87 -12.90 -4.07 -1.06
C ASN A 87 -12.57 -2.67 -1.57
N ASN A 88 -12.42 -2.50 -2.88
CA ASN A 88 -12.24 -1.19 -3.51
C ASN A 88 -13.03 -1.11 -4.81
N PHE A 89 -13.79 -0.05 -5.00
CA PHE A 89 -14.42 0.24 -6.29
C PHE A 89 -14.60 1.74 -6.51
N THR A 90 -14.59 2.12 -7.79
CA THR A 90 -14.65 3.50 -8.24
C THR A 90 -16.04 3.85 -8.77
N THR A 91 -16.34 5.14 -8.86
CA THR A 91 -17.52 5.64 -9.57
C THR A 91 -17.54 5.10 -11.01
N GLY A 92 -16.40 5.10 -11.70
CA GLY A 92 -16.29 4.57 -13.08
C GLY A 92 -16.74 3.12 -13.19
N GLN A 93 -16.29 2.25 -12.28
CA GLN A 93 -16.71 0.83 -12.27
C GLN A 93 -18.23 0.67 -12.01
N VAL A 94 -18.81 1.49 -11.15
CA VAL A 94 -20.25 1.46 -10.86
C VAL A 94 -21.04 1.85 -12.10
N TYR A 95 -20.70 2.98 -12.73
CA TYR A 95 -21.39 3.46 -13.93
C TYR A 95 -21.20 2.50 -15.12
N ASP A 96 -20.00 2.00 -15.35
CA ASP A 96 -19.72 1.00 -16.39
C ASP A 96 -20.59 -0.26 -16.21
N THR A 97 -20.72 -0.74 -14.97
CA THR A 97 -21.59 -1.90 -14.65
C THR A 97 -23.06 -1.62 -14.99
N VAL A 98 -23.57 -0.46 -14.57
CA VAL A 98 -24.99 -0.09 -14.81
C VAL A 98 -25.24 0.14 -16.29
N ILE A 99 -24.34 0.80 -17.01
CA ILE A 99 -24.43 1.01 -18.47
C ILE A 99 -24.40 -0.33 -19.21
N LYS A 100 -23.52 -1.25 -18.83
CA LYS A 100 -23.50 -2.61 -19.41
C LYS A 100 -24.78 -3.40 -19.16
N LYS A 101 -25.39 -3.30 -17.97
CA LYS A 101 -26.69 -3.89 -17.65
C LYS A 101 -27.80 -3.29 -18.50
N GLU A 102 -27.82 -1.96 -18.68
CA GLU A 102 -28.77 -1.27 -19.56
C GLU A 102 -28.65 -1.77 -21.00
N ARG A 103 -27.45 -1.78 -21.57
CA ARG A 103 -27.18 -2.24 -22.94
C ARG A 103 -27.57 -3.71 -23.18
N ARG A 104 -27.55 -4.54 -22.16
CA ARG A 104 -28.04 -5.94 -22.22
C ARG A 104 -29.55 -6.08 -22.00
N GLY A 105 -30.27 -4.95 -21.75
CA GLY A 105 -31.71 -4.94 -21.55
C GLY A 105 -32.18 -5.44 -20.17
N GLU A 106 -31.31 -5.52 -19.18
CA GLU A 106 -31.64 -6.05 -17.85
C GLU A 106 -32.66 -5.17 -17.12
N TYR A 107 -32.79 -3.90 -17.49
CA TYR A 107 -33.80 -2.99 -16.91
C TYR A 107 -35.14 -2.98 -17.65
N LEU A 108 -35.33 -3.86 -18.62
CA LEU A 108 -36.61 -4.05 -19.33
C LEU A 108 -37.23 -2.77 -19.90
N GLY A 109 -36.42 -1.87 -20.44
CA GLY A 109 -36.84 -0.61 -21.06
C GLY A 109 -37.23 0.50 -20.06
N LYS A 110 -36.97 0.32 -18.76
CA LYS A 110 -37.17 1.38 -17.77
C LYS A 110 -36.14 2.48 -17.96
N THR A 111 -36.49 3.72 -17.59
CA THR A 111 -35.55 4.81 -17.49
C THR A 111 -34.52 4.53 -16.39
N VAL A 112 -33.24 4.46 -16.74
CA VAL A 112 -32.14 4.24 -15.80
C VAL A 112 -31.65 5.60 -15.28
N GLN A 113 -31.60 5.75 -13.95
CA GLN A 113 -31.27 7.00 -13.27
C GLN A 113 -30.24 6.76 -12.15
N VAL A 114 -29.65 7.81 -11.61
CA VAL A 114 -28.71 7.71 -10.49
C VAL A 114 -29.42 7.05 -9.29
N ILE A 115 -30.60 7.53 -8.95
CA ILE A 115 -31.50 6.89 -7.97
C ILE A 115 -32.63 6.21 -8.75
N PRO A 116 -32.87 4.91 -8.62
CA PRO A 116 -32.19 3.98 -7.69
C PRO A 116 -30.99 3.21 -8.30
N HIS A 117 -30.77 3.24 -9.60
CA HIS A 117 -29.94 2.22 -10.28
C HIS A 117 -28.44 2.30 -9.92
N ILE A 118 -27.86 3.50 -9.86
CA ILE A 118 -26.47 3.71 -9.43
C ILE A 118 -26.36 3.45 -7.92
N THR A 119 -27.29 3.97 -7.12
CA THR A 119 -27.26 3.77 -5.66
C THR A 119 -27.45 2.31 -5.29
N ASP A 120 -28.31 1.56 -5.98
CA ASP A 120 -28.50 0.12 -5.75
C ASP A 120 -27.23 -0.69 -6.10
N GLU A 121 -26.54 -0.32 -7.20
CA GLU A 121 -25.28 -0.96 -7.56
C GLU A 121 -24.20 -0.70 -6.49
N ILE A 122 -24.10 0.55 -5.98
CA ILE A 122 -23.18 0.91 -4.88
C ILE A 122 -23.50 0.07 -3.64
N LYS A 123 -24.76 0.04 -3.21
CA LYS A 123 -25.17 -0.73 -2.03
C LYS A 123 -24.89 -2.23 -2.20
N SER A 124 -25.13 -2.78 -3.39
CA SER A 124 -24.82 -4.17 -3.72
C SER A 124 -23.33 -4.48 -3.58
N LYS A 125 -22.45 -3.60 -4.10
CA LYS A 125 -20.99 -3.75 -3.99
C LYS A 125 -20.53 -3.63 -2.53
N ILE A 126 -21.07 -2.70 -1.75
CA ILE A 126 -20.77 -2.58 -0.31
C ILE A 126 -21.14 -3.88 0.41
N LYS A 127 -22.32 -4.41 0.19
CA LYS A 127 -22.78 -5.66 0.82
C LYS A 127 -21.92 -6.85 0.41
N ALA A 128 -21.51 -6.93 -0.85
CA ALA A 128 -20.60 -7.98 -1.34
C ALA A 128 -19.21 -7.90 -0.73
N GLY A 129 -18.67 -6.69 -0.54
CA GLY A 129 -17.37 -6.47 0.14
C GLY A 129 -17.43 -6.73 1.65
N ALA A 130 -18.61 -6.64 2.25
CA ALA A 130 -18.84 -6.86 3.68
C ALA A 130 -19.08 -8.33 4.05
N GLU A 131 -19.19 -9.21 3.05
CA GLU A 131 -19.54 -10.62 3.26
C GLU A 131 -18.59 -11.33 4.20
N GLY A 132 -19.12 -11.99 5.21
CA GLY A 132 -18.37 -12.77 6.18
C GLY A 132 -17.73 -11.97 7.32
N ALA A 133 -17.91 -10.64 7.38
CA ALA A 133 -17.50 -9.78 8.49
C ALA A 133 -18.67 -9.51 9.47
N GLU A 134 -18.35 -9.25 10.72
CA GLU A 134 -19.30 -8.76 11.73
C GLU A 134 -19.47 -7.25 11.60
N VAL A 135 -18.38 -6.53 11.32
CA VAL A 135 -18.37 -5.08 11.09
C VAL A 135 -17.62 -4.78 9.79
N ALA A 136 -18.26 -4.05 8.89
CA ALA A 136 -17.66 -3.49 7.70
C ALA A 136 -17.44 -1.99 7.90
N ILE A 137 -16.18 -1.55 7.80
CA ILE A 137 -15.79 -0.15 7.85
C ILE A 137 -15.68 0.33 6.40
N VAL A 138 -16.57 1.24 6.00
CA VAL A 138 -16.71 1.72 4.63
C VAL A 138 -16.23 3.16 4.55
N GLU A 139 -15.09 3.37 3.92
CA GLU A 139 -14.53 4.70 3.71
C GLU A 139 -15.04 5.30 2.41
N VAL A 140 -15.67 6.48 2.50
CA VAL A 140 -16.08 7.27 1.35
C VAL A 140 -14.97 8.22 0.98
N GLY A 141 -14.40 8.05 -0.20
CA GLY A 141 -13.38 8.94 -0.77
C GLY A 141 -13.95 10.32 -1.10
N GLY A 142 -13.06 11.28 -1.33
CA GLY A 142 -13.42 12.67 -1.58
C GLY A 142 -13.82 13.43 -0.32
N THR A 143 -14.43 14.59 -0.52
CA THR A 143 -14.83 15.53 0.53
C THR A 143 -16.35 15.73 0.46
N VAL A 144 -17.01 15.75 1.61
CA VAL A 144 -18.44 16.08 1.68
C VAL A 144 -18.63 17.50 1.15
N GLY A 145 -19.54 17.66 0.18
CA GLY A 145 -19.73 18.87 -0.60
C GLY A 145 -19.26 18.76 -2.05
N ASP A 146 -18.36 17.80 -2.36
CA ASP A 146 -17.91 17.55 -3.72
C ASP A 146 -18.99 16.78 -4.52
N ILE A 147 -19.22 17.20 -5.77
CA ILE A 147 -20.21 16.60 -6.67
C ILE A 147 -19.95 15.11 -6.87
N GLU A 148 -18.69 14.72 -6.99
CA GLU A 148 -18.26 13.37 -7.28
C GLU A 148 -18.68 12.37 -6.20
N SER A 149 -18.76 12.81 -4.94
CA SER A 149 -19.09 11.95 -3.80
C SER A 149 -20.59 11.76 -3.58
N LEU A 150 -21.44 12.57 -4.20
CA LEU A 150 -22.89 12.58 -3.93
C LEU A 150 -23.58 11.21 -4.14
N PRO A 151 -23.30 10.42 -5.20
CA PRO A 151 -23.94 9.12 -5.36
C PRO A 151 -23.58 8.13 -4.24
N PHE A 152 -22.33 8.18 -3.73
CA PHE A 152 -21.90 7.36 -2.61
C PHE A 152 -22.58 7.80 -1.30
N LEU A 153 -22.63 9.11 -1.04
CA LEU A 153 -23.29 9.65 0.16
C LEU A 153 -24.79 9.31 0.16
N GLU A 154 -25.46 9.43 -0.99
CA GLU A 154 -26.87 9.04 -1.11
C GLU A 154 -27.04 7.53 -0.89
N ALA A 155 -26.17 6.67 -1.42
CA ALA A 155 -26.24 5.23 -1.22
C ALA A 155 -26.08 4.85 0.27
N ILE A 156 -25.11 5.41 0.98
CA ILE A 156 -24.91 5.13 2.42
C ILE A 156 -26.05 5.71 3.28
N ARG A 157 -26.65 6.85 2.88
CA ARG A 157 -27.85 7.38 3.52
C ARG A 157 -29.01 6.38 3.41
N GLN A 158 -29.25 5.82 2.21
CA GLN A 158 -30.27 4.80 1.98
C GLN A 158 -30.00 3.54 2.82
N MET A 159 -28.73 3.08 2.89
CA MET A 159 -28.35 1.94 3.74
C MET A 159 -28.69 2.17 5.22
N GLY A 160 -28.55 3.40 5.72
CA GLY A 160 -28.93 3.72 7.11
C GLY A 160 -30.40 3.50 7.41
N ILE A 161 -31.27 3.60 6.39
CA ILE A 161 -32.70 3.30 6.50
C ILE A 161 -32.96 1.80 6.32
N GLU A 162 -32.36 1.21 5.28
CA GLU A 162 -32.58 -0.20 4.91
C GLU A 162 -32.05 -1.18 5.95
N GLU A 163 -30.83 -0.96 6.47
CA GLU A 163 -30.20 -1.83 7.47
C GLU A 163 -30.71 -1.53 8.89
N GLY A 164 -31.27 -0.34 9.11
CA GLY A 164 -31.75 0.12 10.40
C GLY A 164 -30.67 0.82 11.24
N ARG A 165 -31.12 1.79 12.04
CA ARG A 165 -30.26 2.72 12.79
C ARG A 165 -29.27 2.07 13.77
N ASN A 166 -29.59 0.88 14.27
CA ASN A 166 -28.73 0.13 15.21
C ASN A 166 -27.68 -0.75 14.49
N ASN A 167 -27.71 -0.77 13.15
CA ASN A 167 -26.77 -1.53 12.34
C ASN A 167 -25.82 -0.63 11.54
N VAL A 168 -25.97 0.70 11.70
CA VAL A 168 -25.16 1.70 10.99
C VAL A 168 -24.65 2.76 11.97
N CYS A 169 -23.37 3.09 11.85
CA CYS A 169 -22.70 4.18 12.54
C CYS A 169 -22.03 5.11 11.52
N TYR A 170 -22.28 6.41 11.61
CA TYR A 170 -21.66 7.41 10.77
C TYR A 170 -20.55 8.14 11.52
N MET A 171 -19.31 7.98 11.08
CA MET A 171 -18.14 8.66 11.58
C MET A 171 -17.67 9.71 10.54
N HIS A 172 -17.55 10.94 10.97
CA HIS A 172 -17.18 12.05 10.09
C HIS A 172 -15.90 12.73 10.55
N LEU A 173 -14.89 12.77 9.67
CA LEU A 173 -13.62 13.45 9.91
C LEU A 173 -13.72 14.91 9.49
N THR A 174 -13.20 15.80 10.33
CA THR A 174 -13.16 17.24 10.07
C THR A 174 -11.83 17.83 10.50
N LEU A 175 -11.57 19.08 10.12
CA LEU A 175 -10.39 19.84 10.49
C LEU A 175 -10.75 20.98 11.44
N LEU A 176 -9.97 21.13 12.51
CA LEU A 176 -9.98 22.26 13.42
C LEU A 176 -8.67 23.05 13.23
N PRO A 177 -8.62 24.01 12.31
CA PRO A 177 -7.39 24.78 12.11
C PRO A 177 -7.15 25.74 13.26
N TYR A 178 -5.90 25.81 13.71
CA TYR A 178 -5.44 26.85 14.61
C TYR A 178 -5.06 28.08 13.82
N ILE A 179 -5.57 29.24 14.25
CA ILE A 179 -5.24 30.53 13.63
C ILE A 179 -4.28 31.29 14.55
N PRO A 180 -2.97 31.36 14.24
CA PRO A 180 -1.96 31.96 15.13
C PRO A 180 -2.28 33.40 15.52
N THR A 181 -2.80 34.19 14.59
CA THR A 181 -3.16 35.60 14.83
C THR A 181 -4.35 35.78 15.77
N ALA A 182 -5.23 34.78 15.87
CA ALA A 182 -6.39 34.78 16.76
C ALA A 182 -6.11 34.03 18.06
N GLY A 183 -5.05 33.23 18.10
CA GLY A 183 -4.67 32.42 19.26
C GLY A 183 -5.64 31.30 19.63
N GLU A 184 -6.48 30.85 18.66
CA GLU A 184 -7.54 29.87 18.93
C GLU A 184 -7.77 28.87 17.79
N LEU A 185 -8.30 27.69 18.15
CA LEU A 185 -8.86 26.72 17.21
C LEU A 185 -10.18 27.23 16.63
N LYS A 186 -10.38 27.08 15.33
CA LYS A 186 -11.63 27.48 14.66
C LYS A 186 -12.54 26.30 14.43
N THR A 187 -13.72 26.33 15.05
CA THR A 187 -14.74 25.27 14.95
C THR A 187 -15.67 25.44 13.73
N LYS A 188 -15.66 26.59 13.06
CA LYS A 188 -16.54 26.89 11.93
C LYS A 188 -16.38 25.91 10.74
N PRO A 189 -15.18 25.51 10.31
CA PRO A 189 -15.04 24.55 9.21
C PRO A 189 -15.73 23.21 9.53
N THR A 190 -15.58 22.70 10.75
CA THR A 190 -16.28 21.49 11.22
C THR A 190 -17.80 21.66 11.19
N GLN A 191 -18.32 22.79 11.71
CA GLN A 191 -19.75 23.06 11.73
C GLN A 191 -20.33 23.12 10.31
N HIS A 192 -19.63 23.73 9.34
CA HIS A 192 -20.07 23.80 7.94
C HIS A 192 -20.05 22.42 7.28
N SER A 193 -18.99 21.64 7.47
CA SER A 193 -18.88 20.29 6.91
C SER A 193 -20.00 19.36 7.42
N VAL A 194 -20.29 19.41 8.72
CA VAL A 194 -21.40 18.63 9.30
C VAL A 194 -22.74 19.14 8.81
N LYS A 195 -22.91 20.46 8.60
CA LYS A 195 -24.13 21.02 8.03
C LYS A 195 -24.39 20.45 6.63
N GLU A 196 -23.39 20.44 5.75
CA GLU A 196 -23.52 19.85 4.40
C GLU A 196 -23.86 18.37 4.43
N LEU A 197 -23.21 17.59 5.30
CA LEU A 197 -23.54 16.17 5.50
C LEU A 197 -25.00 15.98 5.94
N ARG A 198 -25.51 16.84 6.83
CA ARG A 198 -26.89 16.83 7.29
C ARG A 198 -27.90 17.24 6.22
N GLU A 199 -27.52 18.13 5.29
CA GLU A 199 -28.35 18.51 4.15
C GLU A 199 -28.59 17.34 3.20
N ILE A 200 -27.65 16.39 3.12
CA ILE A 200 -27.82 15.10 2.40
C ILE A 200 -28.74 14.14 3.18
N GLY A 201 -28.97 14.39 4.47
CA GLY A 201 -29.79 13.54 5.35
C GLY A 201 -28.99 12.57 6.22
N ILE A 202 -27.69 12.79 6.39
CA ILE A 202 -26.81 11.98 7.25
C ILE A 202 -26.47 12.78 8.51
N GLN A 203 -26.88 12.28 9.67
CA GLN A 203 -26.44 12.79 10.97
C GLN A 203 -25.24 11.96 11.44
N PRO A 204 -24.05 12.55 11.64
CA PRO A 204 -22.93 11.81 12.19
C PRO A 204 -23.20 11.39 13.63
N ASP A 205 -22.76 10.18 13.98
CA ASP A 205 -22.76 9.66 15.35
C ASP A 205 -21.46 10.02 16.08
N ILE A 206 -20.35 10.07 15.33
CA ILE A 206 -18.99 10.36 15.85
C ILE A 206 -18.36 11.43 14.96
N LEU A 207 -17.70 12.38 15.57
CA LEU A 207 -16.83 13.36 14.91
C LEU A 207 -15.38 13.09 15.27
N LEU A 208 -14.52 12.81 14.28
CA LEU A 208 -13.07 12.84 14.43
C LEU A 208 -12.57 14.22 14.01
N CYS A 209 -12.07 14.97 14.97
CA CYS A 209 -11.64 16.35 14.77
C CYS A 209 -10.11 16.40 14.69
N ARG A 210 -9.55 16.47 13.47
CA ARG A 210 -8.11 16.62 13.29
C ARG A 210 -7.66 18.01 13.73
N ALA A 211 -6.63 18.04 14.56
CA ALA A 211 -6.03 19.27 15.07
C ALA A 211 -4.53 19.06 15.32
N ASP A 212 -3.75 20.14 15.26
CA ASP A 212 -2.32 20.13 15.57
C ASP A 212 -2.04 20.21 17.09
N ARG A 213 -3.08 20.40 17.89
CA ARG A 213 -3.02 20.57 19.35
C ARG A 213 -4.30 20.11 20.03
N PRO A 214 -4.27 19.83 21.36
CA PRO A 214 -5.45 19.42 22.13
C PRO A 214 -6.62 20.39 21.99
N ILE A 215 -7.83 19.86 21.91
CA ILE A 215 -9.07 20.63 21.78
C ILE A 215 -9.58 20.99 23.18
N PRO A 216 -9.70 22.28 23.52
CA PRO A 216 -10.25 22.68 24.82
C PRO A 216 -11.67 22.13 25.04
N VAL A 217 -12.00 21.82 26.30
CA VAL A 217 -13.31 21.24 26.67
C VAL A 217 -14.48 22.11 26.20
N GLU A 218 -14.34 23.43 26.29
CA GLU A 218 -15.39 24.36 25.83
C GLU A 218 -15.59 24.32 24.32
N GLU A 219 -14.51 24.21 23.53
CA GLU A 219 -14.62 24.06 22.06
C GLU A 219 -15.22 22.69 21.70
N ARG A 220 -14.89 21.64 22.44
CA ARG A 220 -15.50 20.30 22.26
C ARG A 220 -17.01 20.36 22.52
N ARG A 221 -17.45 20.99 23.61
CA ARG A 221 -18.88 21.19 23.92
C ARG A 221 -19.61 22.01 22.86
N LYS A 222 -18.96 23.06 22.37
CA LYS A 222 -19.48 23.90 21.30
C LYS A 222 -19.67 23.10 20.01
N ILE A 223 -18.66 22.31 19.60
CA ILE A 223 -18.75 21.43 18.43
C ILE A 223 -19.93 20.45 18.62
N ALA A 224 -19.99 19.78 19.75
CA ALA A 224 -21.06 18.82 20.07
C ALA A 224 -22.46 19.45 19.92
N LEU A 225 -22.66 20.65 20.49
CA LEU A 225 -23.93 21.37 20.41
C LEU A 225 -24.30 21.73 18.95
N PHE A 226 -23.38 22.33 18.19
CA PHE A 226 -23.66 22.77 16.81
C PHE A 226 -23.82 21.60 15.83
N CYS A 227 -23.12 20.50 16.08
CA CYS A 227 -23.13 19.32 15.21
C CYS A 227 -24.16 18.27 15.62
N ASN A 228 -24.88 18.50 16.74
CA ASN A 228 -25.89 17.60 17.29
C ASN A 228 -25.33 16.18 17.54
N VAL A 229 -24.18 16.12 18.20
CA VAL A 229 -23.52 14.89 18.69
C VAL A 229 -23.31 14.97 20.19
N MET A 230 -23.08 13.82 20.83
CA MET A 230 -22.73 13.81 22.26
C MET A 230 -21.32 14.37 22.44
N PRO A 231 -21.01 15.11 23.53
CA PRO A 231 -19.65 15.64 23.76
C PRO A 231 -18.56 14.55 23.77
N GLU A 232 -18.88 13.36 24.24
CA GLU A 232 -17.99 12.19 24.29
C GLU A 232 -17.71 11.63 22.88
N ALA A 233 -18.60 11.88 21.92
CA ALA A 233 -18.43 11.48 20.53
C ALA A 233 -17.65 12.49 19.66
N VAL A 234 -17.19 13.59 20.25
CA VAL A 234 -16.23 14.52 19.62
C VAL A 234 -14.82 14.07 20.01
N ILE A 235 -14.19 13.33 19.13
CA ILE A 235 -12.89 12.66 19.32
C ILE A 235 -11.77 13.52 18.72
N GLU A 236 -10.70 13.71 19.44
CA GLU A 236 -9.49 14.37 18.93
C GLU A 236 -8.68 13.41 18.06
N ALA A 237 -8.35 13.84 16.86
CA ALA A 237 -7.41 13.17 15.98
C ALA A 237 -6.16 14.06 15.85
N LEU A 238 -5.29 13.99 16.84
CA LEU A 238 -4.05 14.78 16.87
C LEU A 238 -3.01 14.22 15.91
N ASP A 239 -2.15 15.11 15.40
CA ASP A 239 -1.00 14.69 14.61
C ASP A 239 -0.06 13.84 15.47
N ALA A 240 0.36 12.69 14.91
CA ALA A 240 1.27 11.76 15.56
C ALA A 240 2.52 11.57 14.71
N ASP A 241 3.66 11.33 15.35
CA ASP A 241 4.94 11.04 14.71
C ASP A 241 4.97 9.65 14.05
N SER A 242 4.05 8.75 14.46
CA SER A 242 3.85 7.44 13.86
C SER A 242 2.36 7.10 13.77
N ILE A 243 1.93 6.61 12.59
CA ILE A 243 0.56 6.15 12.37
C ILE A 243 0.19 4.98 13.31
N TYR A 244 1.16 4.22 13.80
CA TYR A 244 0.95 3.08 14.69
C TYR A 244 0.59 3.47 16.13
N LYS A 245 0.70 4.76 16.49
CA LYS A 245 0.20 5.30 17.77
C LYS A 245 -1.30 5.59 17.74
N ILE A 246 -1.87 5.81 16.56
CA ILE A 246 -3.27 6.24 16.39
C ILE A 246 -4.28 5.28 17.03
N PRO A 247 -4.15 3.92 16.93
CA PRO A 247 -5.09 3.02 17.61
C PRO A 247 -5.17 3.26 19.11
N ALA A 248 -4.03 3.42 19.80
CA ALA A 248 -4.01 3.69 21.24
C ALA A 248 -4.64 5.06 21.58
N MET A 249 -4.28 6.12 20.82
CA MET A 249 -4.80 7.48 21.02
C MET A 249 -6.32 7.56 20.83
N LEU A 250 -6.89 6.80 19.89
CA LEU A 250 -8.34 6.74 19.67
C LEU A 250 -9.04 5.89 20.73
N HIS A 251 -8.44 4.77 21.15
CA HIS A 251 -8.96 3.91 22.21
C HIS A 251 -9.03 4.63 23.56
N GLU A 252 -8.03 5.43 23.92
CA GLU A 252 -8.03 6.25 25.14
C GLU A 252 -9.23 7.20 25.22
N GLN A 253 -9.80 7.57 24.08
CA GLN A 253 -11.01 8.39 24.00
C GLN A 253 -12.29 7.55 23.83
N MET A 254 -12.22 6.23 24.04
CA MET A 254 -13.36 5.30 24.07
C MET A 254 -14.12 5.18 22.73
N ILE A 255 -13.47 5.44 21.58
CA ILE A 255 -14.14 5.40 20.27
C ILE A 255 -14.78 4.04 19.98
N ASP A 256 -14.11 2.97 20.34
CA ASP A 256 -14.57 1.58 20.16
C ASP A 256 -15.78 1.26 21.04
N GLU A 257 -15.84 1.81 22.27
CA GLU A 257 -17.02 1.68 23.13
C GLU A 257 -18.22 2.41 22.52
N ILE A 258 -18.01 3.63 22.00
CA ILE A 258 -19.07 4.41 21.34
C ILE A 258 -19.60 3.66 20.13
N VAL A 259 -18.71 3.10 19.29
CA VAL A 259 -19.10 2.30 18.10
C VAL A 259 -19.83 1.03 18.52
N CYS A 260 -19.31 0.27 19.48
CA CYS A 260 -19.95 -0.95 19.97
C CYS A 260 -21.33 -0.68 20.57
N HIS A 261 -21.44 0.38 21.39
CA HIS A 261 -22.72 0.80 21.98
C HIS A 261 -23.74 1.18 20.88
N LYS A 262 -23.32 2.01 19.91
CA LYS A 262 -24.16 2.46 18.79
C LYS A 262 -24.68 1.29 17.96
N LEU A 263 -23.82 0.30 17.70
CA LEU A 263 -24.14 -0.87 16.89
C LEU A 263 -24.75 -2.03 17.71
N GLY A 264 -24.90 -1.89 19.03
CA GLY A 264 -25.42 -2.94 19.90
C GLY A 264 -24.54 -4.20 19.89
N ILE A 265 -23.20 -4.03 19.85
CA ILE A 265 -22.23 -5.13 19.85
C ILE A 265 -21.72 -5.34 21.28
N LEU A 266 -21.86 -6.57 21.76
CA LEU A 266 -21.22 -6.99 23.00
C LEU A 266 -19.87 -7.60 22.67
N ALA A 267 -18.78 -6.94 23.07
CA ALA A 267 -17.42 -7.36 22.79
C ALA A 267 -16.56 -7.39 24.06
N LYS A 268 -15.43 -8.06 24.00
CA LYS A 268 -14.40 -8.04 25.07
C LYS A 268 -13.80 -6.64 25.18
N ALA A 269 -13.09 -6.35 26.27
CA ALA A 269 -12.23 -5.20 26.35
C ALA A 269 -11.14 -5.26 25.26
N ALA A 270 -10.71 -4.11 24.76
CA ALA A 270 -9.66 -4.03 23.76
C ALA A 270 -8.31 -4.49 24.35
N ASP A 271 -7.59 -5.32 23.61
CA ASP A 271 -6.21 -5.68 23.93
C ASP A 271 -5.23 -5.10 22.91
N LEU A 272 -4.70 -3.94 23.22
CA LEU A 272 -3.72 -3.23 22.41
C LEU A 272 -2.26 -3.55 22.79
N SER A 273 -2.00 -4.63 23.55
CA SER A 273 -0.66 -5.01 24.02
C SER A 273 0.34 -5.19 22.85
N VAL A 274 -0.12 -5.69 21.70
CA VAL A 274 0.70 -5.83 20.49
C VAL A 274 1.12 -4.43 20.00
N TRP A 275 0.18 -3.50 19.89
CA TRP A 275 0.43 -2.13 19.44
C TRP A 275 1.38 -1.39 20.40
N ASN A 276 1.19 -1.54 21.71
CA ASN A 276 2.07 -0.95 22.71
C ASN A 276 3.52 -1.45 22.59
N ARG A 277 3.74 -2.75 22.31
CA ARG A 277 5.09 -3.28 22.05
C ARG A 277 5.72 -2.67 20.80
N LEU A 278 4.95 -2.45 19.74
CA LEU A 278 5.45 -1.79 18.51
C LEU A 278 5.86 -0.34 18.79
N ILE A 279 5.04 0.39 19.54
CA ILE A 279 5.33 1.78 19.94
C ILE A 279 6.63 1.85 20.76
N ILE A 280 6.79 0.98 21.74
CA ILE A 280 8.02 0.92 22.57
C ILE A 280 9.26 0.64 21.67
N ALA A 281 9.14 -0.26 20.70
CA ALA A 281 10.25 -0.57 19.80
C ALA A 281 10.59 0.60 18.86
N LEU A 282 9.61 1.40 18.46
CA LEU A 282 9.80 2.61 17.66
C LEU A 282 10.43 3.75 18.47
N GLU A 283 10.02 3.93 19.72
CA GLU A 283 10.48 5.03 20.56
C GLU A 283 11.87 4.79 21.18
N HIS A 284 12.24 3.51 21.33
CA HIS A 284 13.49 3.11 21.97
C HIS A 284 14.31 2.17 21.08
N PRO A 285 14.79 2.65 19.91
CA PRO A 285 15.70 1.88 19.08
C PRO A 285 17.05 1.69 19.77
N GLU A 286 17.65 0.52 19.60
CA GLU A 286 18.96 0.18 20.17
C GLU A 286 20.10 0.42 19.17
N HIS A 287 19.76 0.52 17.89
CA HIS A 287 20.68 0.67 16.78
C HIS A 287 20.19 1.73 15.80
N GLU A 288 21.09 2.16 14.91
CA GLU A 288 20.77 3.08 13.81
C GLU A 288 21.43 2.56 12.55
N VAL A 289 20.73 2.62 11.41
CA VAL A 289 21.27 2.26 10.09
C VAL A 289 20.85 3.28 9.03
N ARG A 290 21.71 3.47 8.02
CA ARG A 290 21.48 4.35 6.89
C ARG A 290 21.28 3.52 5.62
N ILE A 291 20.07 3.55 5.05
CA ILE A 291 19.72 2.83 3.83
C ILE A 291 19.55 3.83 2.70
N ALA A 292 20.35 3.69 1.64
CA ALA A 292 20.15 4.46 0.42
C ALA A 292 18.96 3.87 -0.35
N PHE A 293 17.96 4.70 -0.59
CA PHE A 293 16.82 4.41 -1.44
C PHE A 293 17.05 5.07 -2.79
N VAL A 294 17.47 4.27 -3.80
CA VAL A 294 17.86 4.79 -5.12
C VAL A 294 16.68 4.66 -6.08
N GLY A 295 15.96 5.75 -6.26
CA GLY A 295 14.70 5.79 -7.01
C GLY A 295 14.59 6.97 -7.97
N LYS A 296 13.42 7.11 -8.59
CA LYS A 296 13.08 8.22 -9.51
C LYS A 296 12.32 9.36 -8.84
N TYR A 297 11.40 9.03 -7.98
CA TYR A 297 10.40 9.94 -7.42
C TYR A 297 10.66 10.12 -5.92
N VAL A 298 11.91 10.38 -5.59
CA VAL A 298 12.38 10.44 -4.20
C VAL A 298 11.74 11.56 -3.39
N ASP A 299 11.24 12.61 -4.06
CA ASP A 299 10.50 13.70 -3.42
C ASP A 299 9.03 13.33 -3.12
N LEU A 300 8.54 12.22 -3.65
CA LEU A 300 7.15 11.76 -3.52
C LEU A 300 7.09 10.45 -2.71
N THR A 301 7.19 10.58 -1.41
CA THR A 301 7.19 9.43 -0.49
C THR A 301 5.93 8.58 -0.56
N GLU A 302 4.79 9.17 -0.91
CA GLU A 302 3.51 8.46 -1.09
C GLU A 302 3.54 7.46 -2.26
N SER A 303 4.41 7.66 -3.26
CA SER A 303 4.57 6.73 -4.38
C SER A 303 5.25 5.40 -3.99
N TYR A 304 5.87 5.36 -2.81
CA TYR A 304 6.58 4.19 -2.26
C TYR A 304 6.11 3.86 -0.84
N LYS A 305 4.84 4.15 -0.54
CA LYS A 305 4.31 4.07 0.83
C LYS A 305 4.52 2.70 1.46
N SER A 306 4.11 1.63 0.79
CA SER A 306 4.26 0.26 1.32
C SER A 306 5.71 -0.12 1.54
N LEU A 307 6.60 0.30 0.64
CA LEU A 307 8.03 -0.01 0.74
C LEU A 307 8.70 0.72 1.92
N ILE A 308 8.37 2.01 2.10
CA ILE A 308 8.84 2.80 3.25
C ILE A 308 8.35 2.19 4.56
N GLU A 309 7.06 1.80 4.62
CA GLU A 309 6.50 1.15 5.80
C GLU A 309 7.15 -0.23 6.04
N ALA A 310 7.42 -1.03 4.99
CA ALA A 310 8.10 -2.32 5.14
C ALA A 310 9.51 -2.19 5.74
N ILE A 311 10.26 -1.15 5.36
CA ILE A 311 11.56 -0.84 5.95
C ILE A 311 11.41 -0.44 7.43
N LYS A 312 10.40 0.38 7.77
CA LYS A 312 10.10 0.73 9.18
C LYS A 312 9.70 -0.49 10.01
N HIS A 313 8.89 -1.40 9.45
CA HIS A 313 8.55 -2.66 10.11
C HIS A 313 9.81 -3.47 10.43
N ALA A 314 10.74 -3.57 9.47
CA ALA A 314 12.02 -4.22 9.73
C ALA A 314 12.81 -3.53 10.84
N GLY A 315 12.80 -2.19 10.89
CA GLY A 315 13.38 -1.40 11.98
C GLY A 315 12.79 -1.76 13.35
N ILE A 316 11.46 -1.89 13.44
CA ILE A 316 10.76 -2.33 14.67
C ILE A 316 11.30 -3.69 15.12
N HIS A 317 11.35 -4.68 14.21
CA HIS A 317 11.74 -6.05 14.53
C HIS A 317 13.25 -6.25 14.74
N THR A 318 14.06 -5.28 14.35
CA THR A 318 15.51 -5.26 14.62
C THR A 318 15.91 -4.26 15.70
N ARG A 319 14.96 -3.59 16.33
CA ARG A 319 15.20 -2.52 17.32
C ARG A 319 16.10 -1.42 16.76
N SER A 320 15.89 -1.06 15.50
CA SER A 320 16.76 -0.13 14.77
C SER A 320 15.99 1.09 14.30
N GLN A 321 16.56 2.26 14.49
CA GLN A 321 16.17 3.46 13.75
C GLN A 321 16.73 3.35 12.33
N VAL A 322 15.84 3.26 11.34
CA VAL A 322 16.26 3.19 9.94
C VAL A 322 16.14 4.56 9.30
N ASN A 323 17.28 5.16 8.98
CA ASN A 323 17.36 6.44 8.28
C ASN A 323 17.41 6.18 6.78
N ILE A 324 16.32 6.47 6.09
CA ILE A 324 16.22 6.34 4.64
C ILE A 324 16.85 7.59 3.99
N VAL A 325 17.91 7.37 3.20
CA VAL A 325 18.56 8.41 2.40
C VAL A 325 18.04 8.31 0.98
N TYR A 326 17.12 9.21 0.62
CA TYR A 326 16.55 9.24 -0.72
C TYR A 326 17.53 9.81 -1.73
N LEU A 327 17.85 9.04 -2.77
CA LEU A 327 18.80 9.40 -3.81
C LEU A 327 18.14 9.29 -5.18
N ASP A 328 18.11 10.41 -5.90
CA ASP A 328 17.64 10.40 -7.29
C ASP A 328 18.68 9.69 -8.18
N SER A 329 18.22 8.68 -8.88
CA SER A 329 19.07 7.89 -9.77
C SER A 329 19.65 8.69 -10.95
N GLU A 330 18.98 9.77 -11.41
CA GLU A 330 19.53 10.65 -12.45
C GLU A 330 20.72 11.48 -11.93
N ASN A 331 20.71 11.81 -10.63
CA ASN A 331 21.86 12.49 -10.03
C ASN A 331 23.06 11.55 -9.92
N ILE A 332 22.84 10.26 -9.57
CA ILE A 332 23.92 9.27 -9.57
C ILE A 332 24.49 9.06 -10.97
N GLU A 333 23.64 9.08 -12.00
CA GLU A 333 24.07 8.98 -13.39
C GLU A 333 24.99 10.13 -13.81
N LYS A 334 24.72 11.36 -13.34
CA LYS A 334 25.50 12.57 -13.65
C LYS A 334 26.76 12.73 -12.80
N ASP A 335 26.61 12.54 -11.49
CA ASP A 335 27.60 12.95 -10.50
C ASP A 335 28.40 11.75 -9.93
N GLY A 336 27.99 10.52 -10.29
CA GLY A 336 28.62 9.27 -9.85
C GLY A 336 28.19 8.80 -8.46
N CYS A 337 28.77 7.67 -8.03
CA CYS A 337 28.39 6.96 -6.80
C CYS A 337 29.00 7.54 -5.50
N GLY A 338 29.61 8.72 -5.53
CA GLY A 338 30.23 9.34 -4.34
C GLY A 338 29.26 9.53 -3.17
N VAL A 339 27.99 9.79 -3.47
CA VAL A 339 26.90 9.95 -2.48
C VAL A 339 26.57 8.67 -1.71
N LEU A 340 26.97 7.50 -2.21
CA LEU A 340 26.77 6.19 -1.56
C LEU A 340 27.83 5.86 -0.50
N LYS A 341 28.86 6.71 -0.38
CA LYS A 341 29.92 6.50 0.62
C LYS A 341 29.34 6.63 2.04
N GLY A 342 29.59 5.64 2.86
CA GLY A 342 29.10 5.63 4.24
C GLY A 342 27.69 5.06 4.44
N ILE A 343 27.00 4.68 3.37
CA ILE A 343 25.71 3.98 3.43
C ILE A 343 25.90 2.52 3.92
N ASP A 344 24.95 2.01 4.69
CA ASP A 344 25.02 0.68 5.28
C ASP A 344 24.34 -0.39 4.42
N ALA A 345 23.32 0.00 3.64
CA ALA A 345 22.67 -0.87 2.66
C ALA A 345 22.04 -0.04 1.52
N ILE A 346 21.85 -0.65 0.35
CA ILE A 346 21.29 -0.01 -0.84
C ILE A 346 20.04 -0.78 -1.27
N LEU A 347 18.94 -0.04 -1.44
CA LEU A 347 17.67 -0.54 -1.96
C LEU A 347 17.34 0.14 -3.28
N VAL A 348 17.07 -0.66 -4.32
CA VAL A 348 16.56 -0.18 -5.60
C VAL A 348 15.13 -0.69 -5.77
N PRO A 349 14.12 0.20 -5.75
CA PRO A 349 12.72 -0.17 -5.80
C PRO A 349 12.26 -0.54 -7.22
N GLY A 350 11.03 -1.06 -7.30
CA GLY A 350 10.26 -1.17 -8.52
C GLY A 350 10.02 0.18 -9.20
N GLY A 351 9.56 0.13 -10.43
CA GLY A 351 9.24 1.32 -11.22
C GLY A 351 9.15 0.99 -12.70
N PHE A 352 8.72 1.97 -13.50
CA PHE A 352 8.57 1.86 -14.95
C PHE A 352 9.33 2.96 -15.67
N GLY A 353 9.71 2.68 -16.94
CA GLY A 353 10.31 3.64 -17.85
C GLY A 353 11.81 3.86 -17.69
N ARG A 354 12.43 4.32 -18.79
CA ARG A 354 13.90 4.38 -19.01
C ARG A 354 14.67 5.36 -18.15
N ARG A 355 14.06 6.44 -17.67
CA ARG A 355 14.75 7.54 -16.98
C ARG A 355 15.47 7.06 -15.71
N GLY A 356 16.75 7.41 -15.56
CA GLY A 356 17.59 7.08 -14.38
C GLY A 356 17.98 5.60 -14.25
N THR A 357 17.85 4.79 -15.31
CA THR A 357 18.22 3.36 -15.26
C THR A 357 19.72 3.15 -15.13
N GLU A 358 20.54 3.93 -15.83
CA GLU A 358 22.00 3.79 -15.74
C GLU A 358 22.53 4.21 -14.35
N GLY A 359 21.94 5.22 -13.71
CA GLY A 359 22.28 5.58 -12.34
C GLY A 359 21.92 4.48 -11.33
N LYS A 360 20.78 3.78 -11.53
CA LYS A 360 20.45 2.58 -10.72
C LYS A 360 21.46 1.46 -10.95
N ILE A 361 21.83 1.17 -12.20
CA ILE A 361 22.85 0.17 -12.55
C ILE A 361 24.20 0.53 -11.90
N ALA A 362 24.60 1.81 -11.93
CA ALA A 362 25.82 2.27 -11.26
C ALA A 362 25.78 2.05 -9.73
N ALA A 363 24.63 2.31 -9.08
CA ALA A 363 24.44 2.05 -7.66
C ALA A 363 24.48 0.55 -7.33
N ILE A 364 23.94 -0.30 -8.20
CA ILE A 364 23.99 -1.77 -8.06
C ILE A 364 25.43 -2.27 -8.17
N ARG A 365 26.18 -1.79 -9.17
CA ARG A 365 27.61 -2.07 -9.32
C ARG A 365 28.39 -1.66 -8.06
N TYR A 366 28.14 -0.45 -7.56
CA TYR A 366 28.75 0.03 -6.33
C TYR A 366 28.46 -0.91 -5.15
N ALA A 367 27.20 -1.35 -5.00
CA ALA A 367 26.81 -2.31 -3.95
C ALA A 367 27.60 -3.62 -4.07
N ARG A 368 27.64 -4.22 -5.26
CA ARG A 368 28.33 -5.48 -5.53
C ARG A 368 29.84 -5.38 -5.26
N GLU A 369 30.50 -4.37 -5.80
CA GLU A 369 31.97 -4.22 -5.69
C GLU A 369 32.43 -3.84 -4.28
N ASN A 370 31.65 -3.02 -3.56
CA ASN A 370 31.98 -2.54 -2.22
C ASN A 370 31.35 -3.40 -1.10
N LYS A 371 30.79 -4.56 -1.43
CA LYS A 371 30.14 -5.48 -0.47
C LYS A 371 29.11 -4.77 0.42
N VAL A 372 28.32 -3.87 -0.17
CA VAL A 372 27.21 -3.19 0.50
C VAL A 372 25.96 -4.04 0.36
N PRO A 373 25.28 -4.46 1.44
CA PRO A 373 24.01 -5.16 1.36
C PRO A 373 23.07 -4.51 0.35
N TYR A 374 22.52 -5.32 -0.56
CA TYR A 374 21.71 -4.87 -1.68
C TYR A 374 20.37 -5.60 -1.73
N LEU A 375 19.27 -4.84 -1.84
CA LEU A 375 17.93 -5.34 -2.13
C LEU A 375 17.41 -4.70 -3.41
N GLY A 376 17.13 -5.52 -4.43
CA GLY A 376 16.48 -5.11 -5.67
C GLY A 376 15.06 -5.65 -5.77
N ILE A 377 14.06 -4.79 -5.91
CA ILE A 377 12.65 -5.18 -6.00
C ILE A 377 12.14 -4.91 -7.40
N CYS A 378 11.52 -5.91 -8.05
CA CYS A 378 10.92 -5.82 -9.38
C CYS A 378 11.93 -5.26 -10.41
N LEU A 379 11.80 -4.00 -10.84
CA LEU A 379 12.79 -3.35 -11.70
C LEU A 379 14.19 -3.38 -11.09
N GLY A 380 14.32 -3.24 -9.76
CA GLY A 380 15.62 -3.32 -9.07
C GLY A 380 16.31 -4.68 -9.28
N MET A 381 15.56 -5.80 -9.21
CA MET A 381 16.09 -7.12 -9.55
C MET A 381 16.49 -7.19 -11.03
N GLN A 382 15.63 -6.73 -11.93
CA GLN A 382 15.90 -6.75 -13.37
C GLN A 382 17.19 -5.99 -13.73
N LEU A 383 17.39 -4.81 -13.14
CA LEU A 383 18.62 -4.02 -13.35
C LEU A 383 19.84 -4.66 -12.69
N ALA A 384 19.68 -5.44 -11.61
CA ALA A 384 20.78 -6.23 -11.05
C ALA A 384 21.23 -7.36 -12.01
N VAL A 385 20.27 -8.00 -12.69
CA VAL A 385 20.57 -8.97 -13.75
C VAL A 385 21.27 -8.30 -14.93
N VAL A 386 20.84 -7.11 -15.34
CA VAL A 386 21.47 -6.32 -16.42
C VAL A 386 22.91 -5.94 -16.03
N GLU A 387 23.13 -5.44 -14.81
CA GLU A 387 24.47 -5.09 -14.31
C GLU A 387 25.38 -6.32 -14.31
N PHE A 388 24.92 -7.42 -13.75
CA PHE A 388 25.70 -8.66 -13.68
C PHE A 388 26.04 -9.19 -15.08
N ALA A 389 25.08 -9.16 -16.01
CA ALA A 389 25.31 -9.56 -17.39
C ALA A 389 26.41 -8.72 -18.06
N ARG A 390 26.37 -7.40 -17.89
CA ARG A 390 27.36 -6.48 -18.48
C ARG A 390 28.75 -6.63 -17.86
N ASP A 391 28.81 -6.57 -16.54
CA ASP A 391 30.05 -6.32 -15.83
C ASP A 391 30.75 -7.60 -15.33
N VAL A 392 30.00 -8.70 -15.18
CA VAL A 392 30.52 -9.98 -14.71
C VAL A 392 30.49 -11.04 -15.81
N ALA A 393 29.37 -11.16 -16.54
CA ALA A 393 29.23 -12.18 -17.58
C ALA A 393 29.79 -11.75 -18.94
N GLY A 394 30.24 -10.50 -19.10
CA GLY A 394 30.87 -10.01 -20.35
C GLY A 394 29.89 -9.81 -21.51
N MET A 395 28.59 -9.71 -21.23
CA MET A 395 27.54 -9.47 -22.23
C MET A 395 27.42 -7.97 -22.51
N ALA A 396 28.39 -7.40 -23.23
CA ALA A 396 28.40 -5.98 -23.52
C ALA A 396 27.11 -5.52 -24.21
N GLY A 397 26.45 -4.49 -23.67
CA GLY A 397 25.18 -3.98 -24.18
C GLY A 397 23.93 -4.75 -23.71
N ALA A 398 24.05 -5.72 -22.80
CA ALA A 398 22.87 -6.38 -22.20
C ALA A 398 21.89 -5.38 -21.61
N HIS A 399 20.61 -5.54 -21.86
CA HIS A 399 19.57 -4.65 -21.37
C HIS A 399 18.18 -5.31 -21.28
N SER A 400 17.21 -4.56 -20.79
CA SER A 400 15.79 -4.85 -20.92
C SER A 400 15.27 -4.36 -22.27
N THR A 401 14.43 -5.17 -22.93
CA THR A 401 13.71 -4.77 -24.16
C THR A 401 12.69 -3.65 -23.90
N GLU A 402 12.30 -3.42 -22.64
CA GLU A 402 11.51 -2.24 -22.25
C GLU A 402 12.22 -0.92 -22.61
N PHE A 403 13.56 -0.88 -22.47
CA PHE A 403 14.34 0.35 -22.60
C PHE A 403 15.15 0.42 -23.90
N VAL A 404 15.63 -0.74 -24.37
CA VAL A 404 16.42 -0.90 -25.59
C VAL A 404 15.91 -2.10 -26.37
N ARG A 405 15.03 -1.85 -27.35
CA ARG A 405 14.36 -2.92 -28.13
C ARG A 405 15.36 -3.84 -28.86
N ASP A 406 16.42 -3.25 -29.44
CA ASP A 406 17.41 -3.97 -30.25
C ASP A 406 18.69 -4.28 -29.47
N THR A 407 18.59 -4.57 -28.17
CA THR A 407 19.73 -4.98 -27.37
C THR A 407 20.31 -6.31 -27.86
N PRO A 408 21.66 -6.45 -27.97
CA PRO A 408 22.29 -7.69 -28.41
C PRO A 408 22.08 -8.84 -27.41
N TYR A 409 21.84 -8.53 -26.14
CA TYR A 409 21.56 -9.49 -25.08
C TYR A 409 20.31 -9.05 -24.30
N PRO A 410 19.09 -9.46 -24.74
CA PRO A 410 17.85 -9.13 -24.08
C PRO A 410 17.67 -9.98 -22.80
N VAL A 411 18.45 -9.69 -21.76
CA VAL A 411 18.42 -10.45 -20.50
C VAL A 411 17.13 -10.23 -19.71
N ILE A 412 16.39 -9.16 -20.04
CA ILE A 412 15.04 -8.87 -19.55
C ILE A 412 14.16 -8.64 -20.77
N GLY A 413 13.00 -9.31 -20.84
CA GLY A 413 12.06 -9.19 -21.96
C GLY A 413 10.63 -9.53 -21.57
N LEU A 414 9.68 -9.31 -22.49
CA LEU A 414 8.31 -9.76 -22.33
C LEU A 414 8.22 -11.28 -22.41
N ILE A 415 7.41 -11.92 -21.58
CA ILE A 415 7.18 -13.38 -21.62
C ILE A 415 6.74 -13.84 -23.03
N THR A 416 5.93 -13.04 -23.69
CA THR A 416 5.40 -13.32 -25.04
C THR A 416 6.42 -13.17 -26.16
N GLU A 417 7.58 -12.57 -25.91
CA GLU A 417 8.66 -12.43 -26.90
C GLU A 417 9.52 -13.70 -27.02
N TRP A 418 9.49 -14.60 -26.03
CA TRP A 418 10.38 -15.76 -25.98
C TRP A 418 9.75 -17.08 -25.49
N LEU A 419 8.43 -17.10 -25.17
CA LEU A 419 7.70 -18.33 -24.83
C LEU A 419 6.23 -18.26 -25.26
N ASP A 420 5.87 -18.98 -26.34
CA ASP A 420 4.56 -19.60 -26.39
C ASP A 420 4.66 -21.02 -25.79
N ALA A 421 3.52 -21.62 -25.41
CA ALA A 421 3.46 -23.00 -24.91
C ALA A 421 3.93 -24.06 -25.95
N SER A 422 4.22 -23.64 -27.18
CA SER A 422 4.73 -24.44 -28.30
C SER A 422 6.18 -24.11 -28.69
N GLY A 423 6.83 -23.13 -28.00
CA GLY A 423 8.19 -22.67 -28.32
C GLY A 423 8.27 -21.76 -29.55
N LYS A 424 7.15 -21.17 -30.00
CA LYS A 424 7.13 -20.16 -31.07
C LYS A 424 6.92 -18.76 -30.50
N VAL A 425 7.67 -17.80 -31.02
CA VAL A 425 7.52 -16.37 -30.71
C VAL A 425 6.23 -15.84 -31.34
N GLU A 426 5.19 -15.64 -30.56
CA GLU A 426 4.01 -14.89 -30.99
C GLU A 426 4.32 -13.38 -30.94
N LYS A 427 4.48 -12.74 -32.08
CA LYS A 427 4.53 -11.29 -32.22
C LYS A 427 3.12 -10.73 -31.96
N ARG A 428 2.85 -10.22 -30.78
CA ARG A 428 1.66 -9.39 -30.52
C ARG A 428 1.92 -7.98 -31.03
N GLY A 429 0.97 -7.43 -31.80
CA GLY A 429 1.04 -6.11 -32.40
C GLY A 429 0.92 -5.00 -31.34
N GLU A 430 1.28 -3.77 -31.74
CA GLU A 430 1.27 -2.55 -30.90
C GLU A 430 -0.12 -2.18 -30.34
N ASP A 431 -1.22 -2.79 -30.83
CA ASP A 431 -2.62 -2.57 -30.43
C ASP A 431 -3.16 -3.58 -29.40
N SER A 432 -2.32 -4.46 -28.84
CA SER A 432 -2.80 -5.38 -27.80
C SER A 432 -3.00 -4.65 -26.49
N ASP A 433 -4.12 -4.93 -25.82
CA ASP A 433 -4.49 -4.39 -24.50
C ASP A 433 -3.33 -4.55 -23.51
N LEU A 434 -2.65 -3.44 -23.22
CA LEU A 434 -1.48 -3.39 -22.33
C LEU A 434 -1.81 -3.84 -20.91
N GLY A 435 -3.06 -3.77 -20.47
CA GLY A 435 -3.53 -4.26 -19.16
C GLY A 435 -3.51 -5.80 -19.07
N GLY A 436 -3.79 -6.50 -20.16
CA GLY A 436 -3.97 -7.97 -20.18
C GLY A 436 -2.69 -8.81 -20.11
N THR A 437 -1.49 -8.21 -20.11
CA THR A 437 -0.19 -8.93 -20.10
C THR A 437 0.55 -8.82 -18.77
N MET A 438 0.00 -8.11 -17.78
CA MET A 438 0.64 -7.94 -16.47
C MET A 438 0.45 -9.17 -15.59
N ARG A 439 1.52 -9.63 -14.94
CA ARG A 439 1.42 -10.55 -13.81
C ARG A 439 1.01 -9.74 -12.59
N LEU A 440 -0.16 -10.06 -12.05
CA LEU A 440 -0.77 -9.35 -10.92
C LEU A 440 -1.16 -10.32 -9.81
N GLY A 441 -1.03 -9.85 -8.56
CA GLY A 441 -1.50 -10.54 -7.38
C GLY A 441 -0.57 -11.64 -6.87
N ALA A 442 -1.09 -12.44 -5.96
CA ALA A 442 -0.34 -13.46 -5.26
C ALA A 442 0.04 -14.63 -6.16
N GLN A 443 1.32 -14.97 -6.20
CA GLN A 443 1.85 -16.10 -6.93
C GLN A 443 2.86 -16.86 -6.10
N VAL A 444 2.92 -18.16 -6.35
CA VAL A 444 3.82 -19.06 -5.65
C VAL A 444 5.23 -18.99 -6.25
N CYS A 445 6.24 -18.95 -5.37
CA CYS A 445 7.65 -19.05 -5.72
C CYS A 445 8.30 -20.19 -4.94
N LYS A 446 8.96 -21.11 -5.64
CA LYS A 446 9.76 -22.18 -5.03
C LYS A 446 11.19 -21.71 -4.81
N LEU A 447 11.66 -21.85 -3.57
CA LEU A 447 13.01 -21.42 -3.16
C LEU A 447 14.01 -22.58 -3.26
N ALA A 448 15.16 -22.28 -3.89
CA ALA A 448 16.22 -23.25 -4.09
C ALA A 448 16.83 -23.72 -2.76
N GLU A 449 17.15 -25.00 -2.67
CA GLU A 449 17.83 -25.55 -1.49
C GLU A 449 19.23 -24.93 -1.33
N GLY A 450 19.60 -24.61 -0.09
CA GLY A 450 20.88 -23.96 0.22
C GLY A 450 21.01 -22.53 -0.34
N SER A 451 19.89 -21.86 -0.68
CA SER A 451 19.88 -20.45 -1.02
C SER A 451 19.73 -19.57 0.23
N LEU A 452 20.28 -18.36 0.17
CA LEU A 452 20.05 -17.34 1.19
C LEU A 452 18.57 -16.97 1.28
N ALA A 453 17.87 -16.92 0.14
CA ALA A 453 16.43 -16.67 0.12
C ALA A 453 15.66 -17.73 0.95
N ARG A 454 15.98 -19.03 0.79
CA ARG A 454 15.34 -20.10 1.59
C ARG A 454 15.67 -20.02 3.08
N GLU A 455 16.87 -19.60 3.43
CA GLU A 455 17.25 -19.34 4.82
C GLU A 455 16.46 -18.18 5.42
N ILE A 456 16.32 -17.08 4.68
CA ILE A 456 15.60 -15.86 5.10
C ILE A 456 14.12 -16.18 5.37
N TYR A 457 13.45 -16.87 4.44
CA TYR A 457 12.03 -17.18 4.58
C TYR A 457 11.73 -18.38 5.49
N GLY A 458 12.71 -19.25 5.69
CA GLY A 458 12.54 -20.47 6.48
C GLY A 458 11.57 -21.48 5.86
N ALA A 459 11.31 -21.38 4.55
CA ALA A 459 10.32 -22.16 3.82
C ALA A 459 10.85 -22.59 2.45
N ALA A 460 10.36 -23.70 1.90
CA ALA A 460 10.69 -24.16 0.56
C ALA A 460 9.87 -23.47 -0.54
N GLU A 461 8.73 -22.94 -0.16
CA GLU A 461 7.77 -22.28 -1.05
C GLU A 461 7.17 -21.07 -0.35
N ILE A 462 7.02 -19.98 -1.07
CA ILE A 462 6.46 -18.72 -0.59
C ILE A 462 5.38 -18.22 -1.56
N THR A 463 4.53 -17.33 -1.08
CA THR A 463 3.52 -16.67 -1.91
C THR A 463 3.68 -15.17 -1.76
N GLU A 464 3.95 -14.47 -2.86
CA GLU A 464 4.17 -13.03 -2.89
C GLU A 464 3.40 -12.37 -4.02
N ARG A 465 3.15 -11.05 -3.92
CA ARG A 465 2.35 -10.31 -4.90
C ARG A 465 3.21 -9.72 -6.00
N HIS A 466 2.72 -9.83 -7.22
CA HIS A 466 3.38 -9.37 -8.44
C HIS A 466 2.66 -8.17 -9.04
N ARG A 467 3.44 -7.31 -9.73
CA ARG A 467 2.98 -6.20 -10.55
C ARG A 467 4.02 -5.86 -11.61
N HIS A 468 4.13 -6.67 -12.66
CA HIS A 468 5.12 -6.44 -13.70
C HIS A 468 4.76 -7.14 -15.02
N ARG A 469 5.40 -6.74 -16.13
CA ARG A 469 5.25 -7.30 -17.47
C ARG A 469 6.52 -7.95 -17.97
N TYR A 470 7.67 -7.43 -17.56
CA TYR A 470 8.98 -7.87 -17.99
C TYR A 470 9.56 -8.86 -17.01
N GLU A 471 10.28 -9.86 -17.53
CA GLU A 471 10.84 -10.98 -16.79
C GLU A 471 12.28 -11.20 -17.19
N VAL A 472 13.05 -11.92 -16.37
CA VAL A 472 14.37 -12.43 -16.75
C VAL A 472 14.22 -13.44 -17.89
N ASN A 473 15.01 -13.27 -18.94
CA ASN A 473 15.00 -14.17 -20.10
C ASN A 473 15.71 -15.50 -19.76
N ASN A 474 14.92 -16.55 -19.56
CA ASN A 474 15.43 -17.87 -19.22
C ASN A 474 16.44 -18.46 -20.23
N THR A 475 16.39 -18.02 -21.51
CA THR A 475 17.32 -18.52 -22.52
C THR A 475 18.78 -18.07 -22.32
N LEU A 476 18.98 -16.95 -21.62
CA LEU A 476 20.30 -16.41 -21.29
C LEU A 476 20.71 -16.72 -19.84
N LEU A 477 19.79 -17.22 -19.03
CA LEU A 477 19.99 -17.38 -17.60
C LEU A 477 21.10 -18.37 -17.25
N ALA A 478 21.22 -19.49 -17.97
CA ALA A 478 22.28 -20.48 -17.76
C ALA A 478 23.70 -19.86 -17.89
N GLN A 479 23.89 -18.93 -18.83
CA GLN A 479 25.18 -18.24 -19.00
C GLN A 479 25.50 -17.30 -17.81
N LEU A 480 24.49 -16.73 -17.19
CA LEU A 480 24.64 -15.91 -15.98
C LEU A 480 24.95 -16.77 -14.75
N GLU A 481 24.29 -17.94 -14.64
CA GLU A 481 24.52 -18.90 -13.56
C GLU A 481 25.96 -19.47 -13.62
N GLU A 482 26.47 -19.77 -14.82
CA GLU A 482 27.88 -20.18 -15.01
C GLU A 482 28.89 -19.13 -14.53
N LYS A 483 28.52 -17.84 -14.50
CA LYS A 483 29.34 -16.72 -14.03
C LYS A 483 29.13 -16.42 -12.54
N GLY A 484 28.24 -17.17 -11.86
CA GLY A 484 28.06 -17.10 -10.41
C GLY A 484 26.81 -16.35 -9.94
N LEU A 485 25.92 -15.91 -10.85
CA LEU A 485 24.59 -15.47 -10.43
C LEU A 485 23.80 -16.72 -9.99
N LYS A 486 23.14 -16.68 -8.84
CA LYS A 486 22.34 -17.79 -8.36
C LYS A 486 20.87 -17.46 -8.48
N VAL A 487 20.11 -18.31 -9.16
CA VAL A 487 18.63 -18.25 -9.17
C VAL A 487 18.14 -18.94 -7.90
N SER A 488 17.64 -18.14 -6.96
CA SER A 488 17.20 -18.62 -5.66
C SER A 488 15.69 -18.83 -5.54
N GLY A 489 14.91 -18.32 -6.52
CA GLY A 489 13.46 -18.52 -6.56
C GLY A 489 12.95 -18.69 -7.99
N ARG A 490 12.00 -19.63 -8.19
CA ARG A 490 11.37 -19.90 -9.48
C ARG A 490 9.86 -20.09 -9.36
N ALA A 491 9.12 -19.62 -10.35
CA ALA A 491 7.68 -19.85 -10.44
C ALA A 491 7.39 -21.32 -10.85
N PRO A 492 6.55 -22.05 -10.10
CA PRO A 492 6.22 -23.43 -10.47
C PRO A 492 5.45 -23.48 -11.79
N GLY A 493 5.79 -24.44 -12.64
CA GLY A 493 5.14 -24.70 -13.94
C GLY A 493 5.69 -23.89 -15.12
N THR A 494 6.05 -22.63 -14.91
CA THR A 494 6.64 -21.77 -15.96
C THR A 494 8.16 -21.65 -15.86
N ASP A 495 8.73 -22.04 -14.75
CA ASP A 495 10.17 -21.95 -14.42
C ASP A 495 10.76 -20.52 -14.53
N LEU A 496 9.90 -19.48 -14.44
CA LEU A 496 10.33 -18.09 -14.49
C LEU A 496 11.19 -17.75 -13.26
N CYS A 497 12.22 -16.94 -13.50
CA CYS A 497 13.12 -16.47 -12.44
C CYS A 497 12.43 -15.42 -11.55
N GLU A 498 12.17 -15.78 -10.29
CA GLU A 498 11.50 -14.93 -9.31
C GLU A 498 12.47 -14.25 -8.34
N MET A 499 13.61 -14.89 -8.05
CA MET A 499 14.64 -14.34 -7.19
C MET A 499 16.03 -14.68 -7.70
N VAL A 500 16.94 -13.73 -7.53
CA VAL A 500 18.37 -13.90 -7.76
C VAL A 500 19.16 -13.48 -6.53
N GLU A 501 20.31 -14.12 -6.33
CA GLU A 501 21.25 -13.77 -5.26
C GLU A 501 22.69 -13.98 -5.70
N LEU A 502 23.63 -13.34 -5.02
CA LEU A 502 25.03 -13.72 -5.08
C LEU A 502 25.35 -14.65 -3.90
N PRO A 503 26.19 -15.70 -4.10
CA PRO A 503 26.63 -16.56 -3.01
C PRO A 503 27.24 -15.76 -1.85
N THR A 504 27.02 -16.20 -0.62
CA THR A 504 27.41 -15.45 0.59
C THR A 504 28.93 -15.37 0.79
N ASP A 505 29.70 -16.26 0.19
CA ASP A 505 31.16 -16.19 0.10
C ASP A 505 31.64 -15.13 -0.91
N VAL A 506 30.82 -14.79 -1.90
CA VAL A 506 31.10 -13.75 -2.88
C VAL A 506 30.62 -12.38 -2.39
N HIS A 507 29.41 -12.31 -1.85
CA HIS A 507 28.82 -11.07 -1.34
C HIS A 507 28.02 -11.32 -0.06
N PRO A 508 28.20 -10.54 1.02
CA PRO A 508 27.59 -10.84 2.33
C PRO A 508 26.06 -10.86 2.32
N TRP A 509 25.43 -10.02 1.48
CA TRP A 509 23.99 -10.01 1.30
C TRP A 509 23.61 -9.26 0.01
N PHE A 510 23.24 -9.98 -1.04
CA PHE A 510 22.83 -9.42 -2.33
C PHE A 510 21.65 -10.23 -2.86
N VAL A 511 20.46 -9.66 -2.82
CA VAL A 511 19.22 -10.34 -3.19
C VAL A 511 18.38 -9.43 -4.09
N GLY A 512 17.82 -10.01 -5.15
CA GLY A 512 16.80 -9.39 -5.99
C GLY A 512 15.54 -10.26 -6.02
N CYS A 513 14.36 -9.67 -6.01
CA CYS A 513 13.08 -10.34 -6.18
C CYS A 513 12.21 -9.65 -7.23
N GLN A 514 11.49 -10.45 -8.05
CA GLN A 514 10.61 -9.95 -9.10
C GLN A 514 9.27 -9.47 -8.55
N PHE A 515 8.81 -10.05 -7.48
CA PHE A 515 7.60 -9.69 -6.75
C PHE A 515 7.82 -8.49 -5.84
N HIS A 516 6.73 -8.02 -5.22
CA HIS A 516 6.67 -6.86 -4.33
C HIS A 516 6.40 -7.30 -2.87
N PRO A 517 7.45 -7.64 -2.09
CA PRO A 517 7.30 -8.12 -0.71
C PRO A 517 6.77 -7.04 0.24
N GLU A 518 6.84 -5.77 -0.16
CA GLU A 518 6.30 -4.65 0.60
C GLU A 518 4.79 -4.73 0.78
N PHE A 519 4.04 -5.34 -0.16
CA PHE A 519 2.59 -5.45 -0.08
C PHE A 519 2.11 -6.46 0.97
N THR A 520 2.97 -7.38 1.40
CA THR A 520 2.65 -8.37 2.44
C THR A 520 3.24 -8.02 3.81
N SER A 521 4.05 -6.96 3.87
CA SER A 521 4.66 -6.51 5.12
C SER A 521 3.64 -5.83 6.06
N ASN A 522 3.67 -6.20 7.34
CA ASN A 522 2.87 -5.56 8.38
C ASN A 522 3.69 -5.32 9.66
N PRO A 523 3.32 -4.34 10.51
CA PRO A 523 4.12 -3.99 11.69
C PRO A 523 4.18 -5.09 12.74
N ARG A 524 3.14 -5.93 12.84
CA ARG A 524 3.01 -6.93 13.92
C ARG A 524 3.97 -8.10 13.75
N GLN A 525 4.25 -8.51 12.50
CA GLN A 525 5.09 -9.66 12.18
C GLN A 525 6.36 -9.27 11.43
N GLY A 526 6.38 -8.07 10.81
CA GLY A 526 7.40 -7.68 9.86
C GLY A 526 7.31 -8.48 8.55
N HIS A 527 8.38 -8.40 7.77
CA HIS A 527 8.55 -9.25 6.59
C HIS A 527 9.97 -9.83 6.61
N PRO A 528 10.17 -11.14 6.41
CA PRO A 528 11.47 -11.78 6.60
C PRO A 528 12.57 -11.17 5.72
N LEU A 529 12.28 -10.84 4.46
CA LEU A 529 13.24 -10.28 3.54
C LEU A 529 13.74 -8.90 4.00
N PHE A 530 12.85 -8.00 4.39
CA PHE A 530 13.22 -6.67 4.88
C PHE A 530 13.93 -6.75 6.23
N THR A 531 13.48 -7.63 7.13
CA THR A 531 14.14 -7.84 8.42
C THR A 531 15.57 -8.34 8.26
N SER A 532 15.80 -9.30 7.34
CA SER A 532 17.13 -9.80 7.01
C SER A 532 18.01 -8.73 6.37
N PHE A 533 17.45 -7.90 5.49
CA PHE A 533 18.14 -6.79 4.85
C PHE A 533 18.65 -5.76 5.85
N VAL A 534 17.81 -5.35 6.81
CA VAL A 534 18.23 -4.42 7.88
C VAL A 534 19.26 -5.05 8.81
N LYS A 535 19.14 -6.35 9.14
CA LYS A 535 20.19 -7.08 9.89
C LYS A 535 21.52 -7.10 9.16
N ALA A 536 21.54 -7.28 7.85
CA ALA A 536 22.76 -7.22 7.05
C ALA A 536 23.40 -5.81 7.07
N ALA A 537 22.58 -4.75 7.03
CA ALA A 537 23.03 -3.37 7.19
C ALA A 537 23.71 -3.14 8.55
N LEU A 538 23.10 -3.63 9.64
CA LEU A 538 23.68 -3.58 10.99
C LEU A 538 25.02 -4.30 11.08
N THR A 539 25.11 -5.49 10.51
CA THR A 539 26.37 -6.28 10.48
C THR A 539 27.48 -5.51 9.77
N LYS A 540 27.19 -4.89 8.64
CA LYS A 540 28.15 -4.06 7.91
C LYS A 540 28.64 -2.87 8.73
N GLN A 541 27.74 -2.20 9.44
CA GLN A 541 28.08 -1.06 10.29
C GLN A 541 29.04 -1.47 11.43
N GLN A 542 28.78 -2.60 12.07
CA GLN A 542 29.62 -3.13 13.15
C GLN A 542 31.03 -3.49 12.68
N VAL A 543 31.18 -3.93 11.44
CA VAL A 543 32.50 -4.21 10.84
C VAL A 543 33.26 -2.94 10.54
N LYS A 544 32.60 -1.83 10.17
CA LYS A 544 33.24 -0.52 9.95
C LYS A 544 33.71 0.15 11.25
N GLY A 545 33.07 -0.15 12.39
CA GLY A 545 33.38 0.44 13.68
C GLY A 545 34.52 -0.25 14.45
N LYS A 546 35.02 -1.37 13.91
CA LYS A 546 36.24 -2.08 14.38
C LYS A 546 37.43 -1.73 13.47
#